data_73a478830656b36c6f001b6dcbe12567
#
_entry.id   73a478830656b36c6f001b6dcbe12567
#
_cell.length_a   1.000
_cell.length_b   1.000
_cell.length_c   1.000
_cell.angle_alpha   90.00
_cell.angle_beta   90.00
_cell.angle_gamma   90.00
#
_symmetry.space_group_name_H-M   'P 1'
#
loop_
_entity.id
_entity.type
_entity.pdbx_description
1 polymer ?
#
loop_
_entity_poly.entity_id
_entity_poly.type
_entity_poly.pdbx_seq_one_letter_code
_entity_poly.pdbx_strand_id
1 'polypeptide(L)' 'MKTGTIKFFNDSKGFGFITDAASDKEYFVHITALNGQEVKEGDEVTFEVQETPRGLNAINVNLV' A
#
# COMPACT_ATOMS: atom_id res chain seq x y z
N MET A 1 11.59 4.60 -4.57
CA MET A 1 10.58 4.46 -3.51
C MET A 1 9.50 5.53 -3.69
N LYS A 2 8.25 5.14 -3.58
CA LYS A 2 7.13 6.07 -3.76
C LYS A 2 6.51 6.42 -2.43
N THR A 3 5.83 7.55 -2.38
CA THR A 3 5.08 7.96 -1.19
C THR A 3 3.60 7.99 -1.55
N GLY A 4 2.77 7.54 -0.64
CA GLY A 4 1.34 7.54 -0.86
C GLY A 4 0.57 7.56 0.45
N THR A 5 -0.74 7.47 0.33
CA THR A 5 -1.64 7.48 1.48
C THR A 5 -2.51 6.24 1.42
N ILE A 6 -2.72 5.60 2.57
CA ILE A 6 -3.61 4.45 2.64
C ILE A 6 -5.02 4.91 2.36
N LYS A 7 -5.62 4.40 1.31
CA LYS A 7 -7.00 4.69 0.97
C LYS A 7 -7.95 3.94 1.90
N PHE A 8 -7.69 2.66 2.08
CA PHE A 8 -8.32 1.87 3.11
C PHE A 8 -7.52 0.59 3.30
N PHE A 9 -7.71 -0.06 4.42
CA PHE A 9 -7.08 -1.34 4.67
C PHE A 9 -8.02 -2.21 5.49
N ASN A 10 -8.23 -3.44 5.04
CA ASN A 10 -9.10 -4.41 5.71
C ASN A 10 -8.24 -5.45 6.40
N ASP A 11 -8.09 -5.33 7.72
CA ASP A 11 -7.28 -6.25 8.51
C ASP A 11 -7.82 -7.67 8.48
N SER A 12 -9.13 -7.82 8.44
CA SER A 12 -9.78 -9.13 8.44
C SER A 12 -9.45 -9.92 7.19
N LYS A 13 -9.39 -9.24 6.05
CA LYS A 13 -9.08 -9.87 4.77
C LYS A 13 -7.60 -9.79 4.42
N GLY A 14 -6.86 -8.91 5.08
CA GLY A 14 -5.44 -8.78 4.88
C GLY A 14 -5.02 -8.06 3.62
N PHE A 15 -5.79 -7.08 3.16
CA PHE A 15 -5.43 -6.29 1.99
C PHE A 15 -6.02 -4.89 2.06
N GLY A 16 -5.50 -4.02 1.21
CA GLY A 16 -6.01 -2.67 1.10
C GLY A 16 -5.47 -2.01 -0.16
N PHE A 17 -5.62 -0.69 -0.23
CA PHE A 17 -5.13 0.09 -1.36
C PHE A 17 -4.39 1.32 -0.86
N ILE A 18 -3.36 1.69 -1.62
CA ILE A 18 -2.58 2.91 -1.39
C ILE A 18 -2.80 3.83 -2.58
N THR A 19 -3.09 5.10 -2.32
CA THR A 19 -3.18 6.10 -3.37
C THR A 19 -1.82 6.78 -3.50
N ASP A 20 -1.26 6.77 -4.71
CA ASP A 20 0.03 7.40 -4.99
C ASP A 20 -0.13 8.91 -4.88
N ALA A 21 0.72 9.54 -4.08
CA ALA A 21 0.64 10.99 -3.86
C ALA A 21 0.94 11.80 -5.13
N ALA A 22 1.70 11.23 -6.05
CA ALA A 22 2.14 11.96 -7.24
C ALA A 22 1.20 11.81 -8.44
N SER A 23 0.42 10.73 -8.52
CA SER A 23 -0.31 10.41 -9.75
C SER A 23 -1.76 10.01 -9.52
N ASP A 24 -2.23 9.98 -8.29
CA ASP A 24 -3.58 9.53 -7.92
C ASP A 24 -3.91 8.10 -8.34
N LYS A 25 -2.90 7.31 -8.68
CA LYS A 25 -3.09 5.91 -8.98
C LYS A 25 -3.24 5.13 -7.69
N GLU A 26 -3.97 4.03 -7.77
CA GLU A 26 -4.16 3.16 -6.62
C GLU A 26 -3.38 1.88 -6.82
N TYR A 27 -2.73 1.42 -5.77
CA TYR A 27 -1.97 0.18 -5.80
C TYR A 27 -2.50 -0.77 -4.73
N PHE A 28 -2.66 -2.02 -5.11
CA PHE A 28 -3.06 -3.06 -4.19
C PHE A 28 -1.92 -3.33 -3.19
N VAL A 29 -2.26 -3.48 -1.92
CA VAL A 29 -1.28 -3.84 -0.89
C VAL A 29 -1.82 -5.00 -0.09
N HIS A 30 -0.99 -6.05 0.05
CA HIS A 30 -1.31 -7.21 0.87
C HIS A 30 -0.67 -7.04 2.24
N ILE A 31 -1.28 -7.65 3.27
CA ILE A 31 -0.78 -7.52 4.64
C ILE A 31 0.68 -7.94 4.77
N THR A 32 1.13 -8.90 3.96
CA THR A 32 2.53 -9.35 3.99
C THR A 32 3.50 -8.26 3.54
N ALA A 33 3.02 -7.28 2.77
CA ALA A 33 3.88 -6.18 2.31
C ALA A 33 4.10 -5.13 3.39
N LEU A 34 3.38 -5.21 4.49
CA LEU A 34 3.45 -4.23 5.56
C LEU A 34 4.55 -4.52 6.58
N ASN A 35 5.25 -5.65 6.44
CA ASN A 35 6.34 -6.03 7.35
C ASN A 35 5.93 -6.02 8.83
N GLY A 36 4.70 -6.43 9.11
CA GLY A 36 4.20 -6.49 10.48
C GLY A 36 3.68 -5.18 11.03
N GLN A 37 3.67 -4.13 10.23
CA GLN A 37 3.15 -2.83 10.66
C GLN A 37 1.64 -2.77 10.52
N GLU A 38 0.99 -2.04 11.42
CA GLU A 38 -0.42 -1.74 11.27
C GLU A 38 -0.59 -0.40 10.55
N VAL A 39 -1.48 -0.37 9.57
CA VAL A 39 -1.80 0.86 8.85
C VAL A 39 -3.29 1.10 8.90
N LYS A 40 -3.67 2.35 8.78
CA LYS A 40 -5.06 2.77 8.82
C LYS A 40 -5.35 3.69 7.65
N GLU A 41 -6.61 3.85 7.34
CA GLU A 41 -7.04 4.81 6.32
C GLU A 41 -6.48 6.19 6.64
N GLY A 42 -5.85 6.79 5.65
CA GLY A 42 -5.27 8.13 5.81
C GLY A 42 -3.81 8.14 6.24
N ASP A 43 -3.24 7.00 6.60
CA ASP A 43 -1.83 6.94 6.98
C ASP A 43 -0.94 7.17 5.77
N GLU A 44 0.11 7.96 5.97
CA GLU A 44 1.10 8.21 4.93
C GLU A 44 2.19 7.14 4.99
N VAL A 45 2.52 6.58 3.83
CA VAL A 45 3.47 5.47 3.75
C VAL A 45 4.42 5.66 2.59
N THR A 46 5.57 4.99 2.67
CA THR A 46 6.46 4.82 1.53
C THR A 46 6.35 3.38 1.06
N PHE A 47 6.52 3.15 -0.23
CA PHE A 47 6.37 1.81 -0.78
C PHE A 47 7.11 1.68 -2.10
N GLU A 48 7.29 0.44 -2.52
CA GLU A 48 7.80 0.13 -3.85
C GLU A 48 6.70 -0.57 -4.64
N VAL A 49 6.80 -0.53 -5.95
CA VAL A 49 5.81 -1.13 -6.83
C VAL A 49 6.39 -2.37 -7.49
N GLN A 50 5.63 -3.45 -7.45
CA GLN A 50 5.98 -4.69 -8.11
C GLN A 50 4.94 -5.00 -9.16
N GLU A 51 5.39 -5.30 -10.38
CA GLU A 51 4.50 -5.71 -11.45
C GLU A 51 4.15 -7.19 -11.29
N THR A 52 2.88 -7.52 -11.36
CA THR A 52 2.39 -8.89 -11.25
C THR A 52 1.43 -9.18 -12.41
N PRO A 53 1.12 -10.46 -12.67
CA PRO A 53 0.13 -10.80 -13.70
C PRO A 53 -1.24 -10.15 -13.48
N ARG A 54 -1.54 -9.75 -12.25
CA ARG A 54 -2.82 -9.10 -11.92
C ARG A 54 -2.75 -7.58 -11.95
N GLY A 55 -1.58 -7.01 -12.22
CA GLY A 55 -1.36 -5.58 -12.22
C GLY A 55 -0.24 -5.19 -11.27
N LEU A 56 -0.27 -3.96 -10.78
CA LEU A 56 0.78 -3.42 -9.94
C LEU A 56 0.41 -3.54 -8.47
N ASN A 57 1.34 -4.05 -7.67
CA ASN A 57 1.17 -4.18 -6.23
C ASN A 57 2.19 -3.32 -5.50
N ALA A 58 1.79 -2.79 -4.35
CA ALA A 58 2.72 -2.12 -3.45
C ALA A 58 3.41 -3.18 -2.59
N ILE A 59 4.72 -3.03 -2.44
CA ILE A 59 5.54 -3.91 -1.61
C ILE A 59 6.44 -3.05 -0.72
N ASN A 60 7.01 -3.68 0.31
CA ASN A 60 7.92 -3.00 1.24
C ASN A 60 7.32 -1.70 1.77
N VAL A 61 6.08 -1.79 2.23
CA VAL A 61 5.35 -0.62 2.73
C VAL A 61 5.82 -0.29 4.14
N ASN A 62 6.14 0.98 4.36
CA ASN A 62 6.57 1.48 5.66
C ASN A 62 5.83 2.76 5.99
N LEU A 63 5.45 2.91 7.25
CA LEU A 63 4.87 4.16 7.72
C LEU A 63 5.93 5.26 7.68
N VAL A 64 5.51 6.43 7.29
CA VAL A 64 6.39 7.61 7.27
C VAL A 64 6.66 8.10 8.68
#